data_4bd5480c5de8b3bfd5d1707252d18f06
#
_entry.id   4bd5480c5de8b3bfd5d1707252d18f06
#
_cell.length_a   1.000
_cell.length_b   1.000
_cell.length_c   1.000
_cell.angle_alpha   90.00
_cell.angle_beta   90.00
_cell.angle_gamma   90.00
#
_symmetry.space_group_name_H-M   'P 1'
#
loop_
_entity.id
_entity.type
_entity.pdbx_description
1 polymer ?
#
loop_
_entity_poly.entity_id
_entity_poly.type
_entity_poly.pdbx_seq_one_letter_code
_entity_poly.pdbx_strand_id
1 'polypeptide(L)'
;VFEMMGFTKVAVHRSKKVSLYRQGEINLILNEEPKSHAAYFAAEHGPSACGMAFRVRDAQKAYERALELGAQPVDIPTGPMELRLPAIKGIGGAPLYLIDRFGEGNSIYDIDFVYLDGVDRHPVGAGLKEIDHLTHNVYRGRMAYWAQFYEHLFNFREIRYFDIKGEYTGLTSKAMTAPDGKIRIPLNEESAKGSGQIEEFLMQFNGEGIQHVAFLTDDLIA
;
A
#
# COMPACT_ATOMS: atom_id res chain seq x y z
N VAL A 1 -17.02 4.14 -3.19
CA VAL A 1 -16.10 3.39 -4.07
C VAL A 1 -15.96 1.97 -3.59
N PHE A 2 -15.50 1.71 -2.36
CA PHE A 2 -15.24 0.34 -1.86
C PHE A 2 -16.46 -0.58 -1.91
N GLU A 3 -17.60 -0.12 -1.45
CA GLU A 3 -18.86 -0.88 -1.48
C GLU A 3 -19.31 -1.23 -2.91
N MET A 4 -19.08 -0.32 -3.87
CA MET A 4 -19.36 -0.56 -5.28
C MET A 4 -18.48 -1.66 -5.89
N MET A 5 -17.33 -1.92 -5.30
CA MET A 5 -16.40 -3.01 -5.67
C MET A 5 -16.63 -4.29 -4.87
N GLY A 6 -17.68 -4.35 -4.06
CA GLY A 6 -18.02 -5.53 -3.26
C GLY A 6 -17.33 -5.60 -1.89
N PHE A 7 -16.63 -4.55 -1.45
CA PHE A 7 -16.08 -4.52 -0.10
C PHE A 7 -17.16 -4.20 0.93
N THR A 8 -17.12 -4.89 2.06
CA THR A 8 -18.02 -4.65 3.18
C THR A 8 -17.27 -3.95 4.30
N LYS A 9 -17.85 -2.91 4.87
CA LYS A 9 -17.37 -2.31 6.12
C LYS A 9 -17.64 -3.30 7.25
N VAL A 10 -16.58 -3.89 7.81
CA VAL A 10 -16.69 -4.96 8.81
C VAL A 10 -16.37 -4.49 10.23
N ALA A 11 -15.59 -3.42 10.37
CA ALA A 11 -15.19 -2.93 11.69
C ALA A 11 -14.89 -1.43 11.66
N VAL A 12 -14.90 -0.82 12.85
CA VAL A 12 -14.48 0.57 13.09
C VAL A 12 -13.41 0.60 14.18
N HIS A 13 -12.48 1.53 14.08
CA HIS A 13 -11.49 1.72 15.14
C HIS A 13 -12.17 2.21 16.42
N ARG A 14 -11.75 1.69 17.57
CA ARG A 14 -12.40 1.96 18.87
C ARG A 14 -12.25 3.41 19.38
N SER A 15 -11.32 4.19 18.84
CA SER A 15 -11.01 5.55 19.31
C SER A 15 -10.78 6.59 18.23
N LYS A 16 -10.65 6.18 16.96
CA LYS A 16 -10.35 7.05 15.82
C LYS A 16 -11.40 6.91 14.73
N LYS A 17 -11.56 7.93 13.90
CA LYS A 17 -12.45 7.88 12.73
C LYS A 17 -11.78 7.08 11.60
N VAL A 18 -11.65 5.78 11.82
CA VAL A 18 -11.02 4.82 10.91
C VAL A 18 -11.93 3.62 10.75
N SER A 19 -12.13 3.17 9.52
CA SER A 19 -13.00 2.05 9.17
C SER A 19 -12.23 0.98 8.41
N LEU A 20 -12.54 -0.29 8.70
CA LEU A 20 -12.02 -1.44 7.99
C LEU A 20 -13.05 -1.95 6.98
N TYR A 21 -12.68 -1.99 5.72
CA TYR A 21 -13.40 -2.63 4.63
C TYR A 21 -12.68 -3.90 4.22
N ARG A 22 -13.44 -4.98 4.03
CA ARG A 22 -12.86 -6.29 3.71
C ARG A 22 -13.62 -6.98 2.58
N GLN A 23 -12.88 -7.70 1.77
CA GLN A 23 -13.39 -8.65 0.79
C GLN A 23 -12.31 -9.73 0.60
N GLY A 24 -12.65 -11.01 0.81
CA GLY A 24 -11.66 -12.09 0.82
C GLY A 24 -10.52 -11.80 1.80
N GLU A 25 -9.29 -11.92 1.33
CA GLU A 25 -8.08 -11.60 2.11
C GLU A 25 -7.66 -10.11 2.03
N ILE A 26 -8.42 -9.30 1.31
CA ILE A 26 -8.11 -7.89 1.10
C ILE A 26 -8.66 -7.05 2.25
N ASN A 27 -7.81 -6.27 2.87
CA ASN A 27 -8.17 -5.32 3.92
C ASN A 27 -7.83 -3.91 3.44
N LEU A 28 -8.84 -3.07 3.32
CA LEU A 28 -8.70 -1.65 3.01
C LEU A 28 -9.11 -0.82 4.23
N ILE A 29 -8.25 0.10 4.62
CA ILE A 29 -8.50 0.97 5.78
C ILE A 29 -8.83 2.37 5.26
N LEU A 30 -10.03 2.84 5.55
CA LEU A 30 -10.43 4.23 5.32
C LEU A 30 -10.11 5.03 6.58
N ASN A 31 -9.13 5.92 6.48
CA ASN A 31 -8.71 6.78 7.57
C ASN A 31 -9.24 8.20 7.34
N GLU A 32 -10.18 8.62 8.14
CA GLU A 32 -10.79 9.96 8.13
C GLU A 32 -10.48 10.72 9.45
N GLU A 33 -9.49 10.24 10.23
CA GLU A 33 -9.11 10.85 11.49
C GLU A 33 -8.50 12.24 11.26
N PRO A 34 -9.09 13.30 11.81
CA PRO A 34 -8.55 14.65 11.68
C PRO A 34 -7.20 14.76 12.42
N LYS A 35 -6.31 15.61 11.91
CA LYS A 35 -4.95 15.82 12.46
C LYS A 35 -4.10 14.56 12.54
N SER A 36 -4.35 13.60 11.64
CA SER A 36 -3.57 12.39 11.46
C SER A 36 -2.60 12.53 10.29
N HIS A 37 -1.65 11.59 10.18
CA HIS A 37 -0.80 11.49 8.98
C HIS A 37 -1.64 11.39 7.71
N ALA A 38 -2.70 10.59 7.73
CA ALA A 38 -3.61 10.44 6.58
C ALA A 38 -4.30 11.76 6.19
N ALA A 39 -4.69 12.56 7.17
CA ALA A 39 -5.29 13.88 6.91
C ALA A 39 -4.30 14.85 6.27
N TYR A 40 -3.06 14.89 6.75
CA TYR A 40 -2.00 15.71 6.15
C TYR A 40 -1.62 15.23 4.75
N PHE A 41 -1.50 13.91 4.57
CA PHE A 41 -1.23 13.31 3.28
C PHE A 41 -2.34 13.63 2.26
N ALA A 42 -3.59 13.52 2.68
CA ALA A 42 -4.74 13.86 1.83
C ALA A 42 -4.83 15.37 1.51
N ALA A 43 -4.37 16.24 2.40
CA ALA A 43 -4.30 17.66 2.14
C ALA A 43 -3.24 18.02 1.08
N GLU A 44 -2.16 17.26 0.99
CA GLU A 44 -1.07 17.44 0.03
C GLU A 44 -1.34 16.76 -1.31
N HIS A 45 -1.88 15.54 -1.28
CA HIS A 45 -1.98 14.65 -2.44
C HIS A 45 -3.42 14.37 -2.89
N GLY A 46 -4.43 14.83 -2.18
CA GLY A 46 -5.80 14.39 -2.34
C GLY A 46 -6.08 13.02 -1.69
N PRO A 47 -7.35 12.57 -1.69
CA PRO A 47 -7.71 11.23 -1.22
C PRO A 47 -7.00 10.15 -2.03
N SER A 48 -6.18 9.34 -1.37
CA SER A 48 -5.30 8.39 -2.03
C SER A 48 -4.80 7.28 -1.09
N ALA A 49 -4.02 6.34 -1.59
CA ALA A 49 -3.34 5.35 -0.78
C ALA A 49 -2.21 6.02 0.01
N CYS A 50 -2.47 6.36 1.27
CA CYS A 50 -1.55 7.09 2.16
C CYS A 50 -0.67 6.18 3.02
N GLY A 51 -0.70 4.88 2.80
CA GLY A 51 0.11 3.87 3.48
C GLY A 51 -0.16 2.48 2.95
N MET A 52 0.78 1.58 3.17
CA MET A 52 0.64 0.16 2.87
C MET A 52 1.30 -0.68 3.95
N ALA A 53 1.01 -1.97 4.00
CA ALA A 53 1.59 -2.87 4.97
C ALA A 53 2.12 -4.15 4.31
N PHE A 54 3.27 -4.63 4.79
CA PHE A 54 3.78 -5.95 4.46
C PHE A 54 3.56 -6.90 5.63
N ARG A 55 3.03 -8.08 5.35
CA ARG A 55 3.01 -9.19 6.30
C ARG A 55 4.41 -9.78 6.39
N VAL A 56 4.96 -9.85 7.59
CA VAL A 56 6.30 -10.37 7.86
C VAL A 56 6.24 -11.40 8.98
N ARG A 57 7.30 -12.19 9.16
CA ARG A 57 7.35 -13.21 10.23
C ARG A 57 7.54 -12.61 11.63
N ASP A 58 8.27 -11.52 11.70
CA ASP A 58 8.63 -10.83 12.95
C ASP A 58 8.78 -9.34 12.61
N ALA A 59 7.81 -8.55 13.00
CA ALA A 59 7.73 -7.13 12.64
C ALA A 59 8.86 -6.32 13.27
N GLN A 60 9.22 -6.63 14.51
CA GLN A 60 10.25 -5.90 15.22
C GLN A 60 11.63 -6.16 14.58
N LYS A 61 11.98 -7.41 14.31
CA LYS A 61 13.25 -7.75 13.64
C LYS A 61 13.33 -7.18 12.23
N ALA A 62 12.22 -7.24 11.47
CA ALA A 62 12.18 -6.65 10.13
C ALA A 62 12.39 -5.14 10.17
N TYR A 63 11.81 -4.47 11.15
CA TYR A 63 11.98 -3.03 11.37
C TYR A 63 13.42 -2.67 11.76
N GLU A 64 13.99 -3.34 12.76
CA GLU A 64 15.38 -3.12 13.20
C GLU A 64 16.35 -3.32 12.05
N ARG A 65 16.20 -4.41 11.30
CA ARG A 65 17.00 -4.67 10.09
C ARG A 65 16.85 -3.56 9.06
N ALA A 66 15.62 -3.08 8.80
CA ALA A 66 15.40 -2.00 7.84
C ALA A 66 16.12 -0.72 8.27
N LEU A 67 16.11 -0.38 9.57
CA LEU A 67 16.83 0.78 10.12
C LEU A 67 18.34 0.62 10.00
N GLU A 68 18.89 -0.55 10.31
CA GLU A 68 20.31 -0.87 10.12
C GLU A 68 20.75 -0.69 8.66
N LEU A 69 19.85 -0.97 7.72
CA LEU A 69 20.06 -0.80 6.28
C LEU A 69 19.75 0.62 5.79
N GLY A 70 19.47 1.57 6.68
CA GLY A 70 19.31 2.98 6.35
C GLY A 70 17.89 3.44 6.08
N ALA A 71 16.86 2.62 6.34
CA ALA A 71 15.48 3.05 6.27
C ALA A 71 15.20 4.17 7.28
N GLN A 72 14.32 5.10 6.92
CA GLN A 72 13.89 6.17 7.81
C GLN A 72 12.67 5.71 8.63
N PRO A 73 12.70 5.81 9.97
CA PRO A 73 11.54 5.49 10.79
C PRO A 73 10.42 6.51 10.58
N VAL A 74 9.19 6.06 10.73
CA VAL A 74 8.00 6.92 10.82
C VAL A 74 7.38 6.70 12.19
N ASP A 75 7.26 7.76 12.97
CA ASP A 75 6.55 7.72 14.24
C ASP A 75 5.09 8.14 14.01
N ILE A 76 4.19 7.18 14.18
CA ILE A 76 2.76 7.43 14.07
C ILE A 76 2.19 7.47 15.48
N PRO A 77 1.61 8.60 15.90
CA PRO A 77 1.04 8.73 17.23
C PRO A 77 -0.02 7.68 17.50
N THR A 78 0.14 6.95 18.59
CA THR A 78 -0.82 5.96 19.10
C THR A 78 -1.42 6.46 20.40
N GLY A 79 -2.72 6.18 20.60
CA GLY A 79 -3.41 6.44 21.85
C GLY A 79 -3.08 5.41 22.94
N PRO A 80 -3.60 5.61 24.16
CA PRO A 80 -3.44 4.63 25.24
C PRO A 80 -3.98 3.27 24.84
N MET A 81 -3.20 2.23 25.07
CA MET A 81 -3.54 0.82 24.76
C MET A 81 -3.82 0.52 23.29
N GLU A 82 -3.45 1.40 22.37
CA GLU A 82 -3.45 1.12 20.96
C GLU A 82 -2.17 0.37 20.55
N LEU A 83 -2.30 -0.48 19.54
CA LEU A 83 -1.17 -1.23 19.01
C LEU A 83 -0.21 -0.28 18.27
N ARG A 84 1.06 -0.28 18.68
CA ARG A 84 2.11 0.44 17.97
C ARG A 84 2.70 -0.47 16.90
N LEU A 85 2.43 -0.12 15.63
CA LEU A 85 2.94 -0.85 14.48
C LEU A 85 4.26 -0.24 14.00
N PRO A 86 5.33 -1.06 13.82
CA PRO A 86 6.55 -0.58 13.21
C PRO A 86 6.30 -0.08 11.79
N ALA A 87 6.81 1.08 11.46
CA ALA A 87 6.69 1.66 10.12
C ALA A 87 7.95 2.39 9.70
N ILE A 88 8.28 2.29 8.41
CA ILE A 88 9.33 3.05 7.75
C ILE A 88 8.74 3.96 6.68
N LYS A 89 9.48 4.99 6.31
CA LYS A 89 9.10 5.90 5.25
C LYS A 89 9.21 5.22 3.90
N GLY A 90 8.09 5.07 3.21
CA GLY A 90 7.98 4.51 1.86
C GLY A 90 7.77 5.56 0.79
N ILE A 91 7.22 5.11 -0.33
CA ILE A 91 6.96 5.92 -1.52
C ILE A 91 6.18 7.19 -1.19
N GLY A 92 6.66 8.34 -1.67
CA GLY A 92 6.00 9.63 -1.48
C GLY A 92 5.81 10.05 -0.01
N GLY A 93 6.54 9.44 0.93
CA GLY A 93 6.37 9.67 2.35
C GLY A 93 5.24 8.85 3.00
N ALA A 94 4.55 8.00 2.24
CA ALA A 94 3.56 7.08 2.77
C ALA A 94 4.23 6.06 3.71
N PRO A 95 3.72 5.82 4.94
CA PRO A 95 4.23 4.78 5.81
C PRO A 95 4.13 3.40 5.18
N LEU A 96 5.19 2.62 5.31
CA LEU A 96 5.20 1.19 5.05
C LEU A 96 5.25 0.48 6.39
N TYR A 97 4.12 -0.11 6.77
CA TYR A 97 3.96 -0.83 8.01
C TYR A 97 4.48 -2.27 7.89
N LEU A 98 5.04 -2.79 8.97
CA LEU A 98 5.46 -4.18 9.08
C LEU A 98 4.54 -4.89 10.08
N ILE A 99 3.84 -5.93 9.63
CA ILE A 99 2.77 -6.59 10.37
C ILE A 99 3.09 -8.07 10.52
N ASP A 100 3.14 -8.56 11.74
CA ASP A 100 3.31 -9.99 12.06
C ASP A 100 2.07 -10.61 12.74
N ARG A 101 1.04 -9.79 12.99
CA ARG A 101 -0.24 -10.23 13.52
C ARG A 101 -1.31 -10.20 12.44
N PHE A 102 -1.61 -11.36 11.88
CA PHE A 102 -2.62 -11.58 10.86
C PHE A 102 -3.20 -12.98 10.99
N GLY A 103 -4.32 -13.23 10.31
CA GLY A 103 -5.08 -14.47 10.44
C GLY A 103 -6.18 -14.38 11.48
N GLU A 104 -7.01 -15.40 11.53
CA GLU A 104 -8.20 -15.46 12.37
C GLU A 104 -7.82 -15.48 13.87
N GLY A 105 -8.45 -14.59 14.63
CA GLY A 105 -8.27 -14.50 16.09
C GLY A 105 -6.93 -13.92 16.57
N ASN A 106 -6.04 -13.49 15.64
CA ASN A 106 -4.75 -12.91 15.99
C ASN A 106 -4.35 -11.77 15.05
N SER A 107 -5.30 -11.04 14.50
CA SER A 107 -5.00 -9.91 13.63
C SER A 107 -4.84 -8.60 14.41
N ILE A 108 -4.18 -7.61 13.80
CA ILE A 108 -4.14 -6.25 14.35
C ILE A 108 -5.54 -5.66 14.54
N TYR A 109 -6.51 -6.11 13.74
CA TYR A 109 -7.88 -5.64 13.79
C TYR A 109 -8.65 -6.18 15.01
N ASP A 110 -8.24 -7.31 15.57
CA ASP A 110 -8.85 -7.86 16.79
C ASP A 110 -8.48 -7.06 18.04
N ILE A 111 -7.47 -6.19 17.96
CA ILE A 111 -6.96 -5.37 19.05
C ILE A 111 -7.58 -3.97 19.05
N ASP A 112 -7.47 -3.26 17.92
CA ASP A 112 -7.79 -1.84 17.84
C ASP A 112 -9.14 -1.53 17.20
N PHE A 113 -9.84 -2.55 16.66
CA PHE A 113 -11.12 -2.37 16.00
C PHE A 113 -12.25 -3.09 16.74
N VAL A 114 -13.45 -2.58 16.57
CA VAL A 114 -14.70 -3.19 17.00
C VAL A 114 -15.44 -3.64 15.75
N TYR A 115 -15.69 -4.95 15.65
CA TYR A 115 -16.47 -5.50 14.57
C TYR A 115 -17.94 -5.09 14.66
N LEU A 116 -18.57 -4.85 13.54
CA LEU A 116 -19.97 -4.45 13.47
C LEU A 116 -20.88 -5.66 13.73
N ASP A 117 -21.90 -5.47 14.55
CA ASP A 117 -22.88 -6.50 14.87
C ASP A 117 -23.68 -6.91 13.61
N GLY A 118 -23.87 -8.22 13.45
CA GLY A 118 -24.65 -8.77 12.34
C GLY A 118 -23.95 -8.70 10.98
N VAL A 119 -22.70 -8.25 10.91
CA VAL A 119 -21.91 -8.20 9.69
C VAL A 119 -20.95 -9.39 9.64
N ASP A 120 -20.89 -10.06 8.49
CA ASP A 120 -19.88 -11.10 8.28
C ASP A 120 -18.48 -10.48 8.34
N ARG A 121 -17.62 -11.07 9.17
CA ARG A 121 -16.24 -10.60 9.34
C ARG A 121 -15.32 -10.96 8.18
N HIS A 122 -15.72 -11.95 7.38
CA HIS A 122 -14.96 -12.46 6.23
C HIS A 122 -15.83 -12.55 4.97
N PRO A 123 -16.36 -11.41 4.48
CA PRO A 123 -17.25 -11.39 3.33
C PRO A 123 -16.52 -11.81 2.05
N VAL A 124 -17.18 -12.62 1.24
CA VAL A 124 -16.66 -13.03 -0.09
C VAL A 124 -16.71 -11.87 -1.08
N GLY A 125 -17.74 -11.03 -0.98
CA GLY A 125 -17.94 -9.87 -1.86
C GLY A 125 -18.17 -10.24 -3.32
N ALA A 126 -17.56 -9.48 -4.23
CA ALA A 126 -17.68 -9.66 -5.68
C ALA A 126 -16.61 -10.60 -6.28
N GLY A 127 -15.90 -11.37 -5.46
CA GLY A 127 -14.91 -12.36 -5.92
C GLY A 127 -13.48 -11.83 -6.06
N LEU A 128 -13.18 -10.63 -5.54
CA LEU A 128 -11.80 -10.17 -5.40
C LEU A 128 -11.14 -10.92 -4.24
N LYS A 129 -9.98 -11.52 -4.46
CA LYS A 129 -9.36 -12.46 -3.52
C LYS A 129 -8.21 -11.86 -2.74
N GLU A 130 -7.28 -11.23 -3.44
CA GLU A 130 -6.06 -10.66 -2.86
C GLU A 130 -5.59 -9.44 -3.66
N ILE A 131 -4.71 -8.66 -3.06
CA ILE A 131 -4.00 -7.59 -3.75
C ILE A 131 -2.92 -8.25 -4.61
N ASP A 132 -3.01 -8.09 -5.94
CA ASP A 132 -2.01 -8.60 -6.87
C ASP A 132 -0.77 -7.72 -6.88
N HIS A 133 -0.94 -6.42 -7.06
CA HIS A 133 0.17 -5.47 -7.03
C HIS A 133 -0.25 -4.05 -6.65
N LEU A 134 0.76 -3.26 -6.25
CA LEU A 134 0.62 -1.82 -5.96
C LEU A 134 1.63 -1.05 -6.82
N THR A 135 1.16 -0.44 -7.87
CA THR A 135 2.02 0.29 -8.82
C THR A 135 2.41 1.65 -8.27
N HIS A 136 3.69 1.97 -8.32
CA HIS A 136 4.24 3.26 -7.96
C HIS A 136 4.63 4.04 -9.20
N ASN A 137 4.20 5.29 -9.31
CA ASN A 137 4.75 6.23 -10.26
C ASN A 137 5.82 7.07 -9.59
N VAL A 138 6.98 7.16 -10.25
CA VAL A 138 8.18 7.82 -9.72
C VAL A 138 8.67 8.88 -10.69
N TYR A 139 9.37 9.88 -10.16
CA TYR A 139 10.00 10.90 -10.97
C TYR A 139 11.07 10.29 -11.89
N ARG A 140 11.28 10.93 -13.02
CA ARG A 140 12.34 10.57 -13.97
C ARG A 140 13.71 10.53 -13.28
N GLY A 141 14.43 9.41 -13.46
CA GLY A 141 15.70 9.14 -12.80
C GLY A 141 15.59 8.55 -11.38
N ARG A 142 14.36 8.33 -10.87
CA ARG A 142 14.15 7.82 -9.53
C ARG A 142 13.85 6.31 -9.45
N MET A 143 13.58 5.66 -10.58
CA MET A 143 13.27 4.22 -10.60
C MET A 143 14.39 3.37 -9.98
N ALA A 144 15.65 3.67 -10.26
CA ALA A 144 16.77 2.93 -9.68
C ALA A 144 16.82 3.06 -8.15
N TYR A 145 16.53 4.25 -7.62
CA TYR A 145 16.47 4.48 -6.17
C TYR A 145 15.39 3.62 -5.49
N TRP A 146 14.18 3.61 -6.05
CA TRP A 146 13.07 2.83 -5.48
C TRP A 146 13.24 1.33 -5.70
N ALA A 147 13.81 0.90 -6.82
CA ALA A 147 14.18 -0.51 -7.02
C ALA A 147 15.18 -0.96 -5.95
N GLN A 148 16.24 -0.20 -5.72
CA GLN A 148 17.24 -0.48 -4.69
C GLN A 148 16.64 -0.45 -3.28
N PHE A 149 15.67 0.42 -3.01
CA PHE A 149 14.95 0.45 -1.73
C PHE A 149 14.31 -0.91 -1.44
N TYR A 150 13.56 -1.47 -2.38
CA TYR A 150 12.91 -2.77 -2.20
C TYR A 150 13.91 -3.94 -2.21
N GLU A 151 14.92 -3.89 -3.06
CA GLU A 151 15.97 -4.90 -3.10
C GLU A 151 16.76 -4.96 -1.80
N HIS A 152 17.21 -3.81 -1.33
CA HIS A 152 18.11 -3.71 -0.19
C HIS A 152 17.41 -3.99 1.14
N LEU A 153 16.21 -3.44 1.34
CA LEU A 153 15.49 -3.59 2.60
C LEU A 153 14.75 -4.93 2.72
N PHE A 154 14.22 -5.47 1.61
CA PHE A 154 13.28 -6.59 1.62
C PHE A 154 13.67 -7.74 0.71
N ASN A 155 14.85 -7.72 0.10
CA ASN A 155 15.34 -8.73 -0.84
C ASN A 155 14.44 -8.92 -2.06
N PHE A 156 13.70 -7.90 -2.47
CA PHE A 156 12.94 -7.95 -3.71
C PHE A 156 13.89 -8.11 -4.89
N ARG A 157 13.37 -8.64 -6.01
CA ARG A 157 14.11 -8.76 -7.25
C ARG A 157 13.29 -8.23 -8.40
N GLU A 158 13.98 -7.67 -9.39
CA GLU A 158 13.38 -7.34 -10.67
C GLU A 158 13.07 -8.64 -11.43
N ILE A 159 11.78 -8.93 -11.66
CA ILE A 159 11.34 -10.10 -12.42
C ILE A 159 11.11 -9.75 -13.89
N ARG A 160 10.61 -8.54 -14.16
CA ARG A 160 10.31 -8.06 -15.49
C ARG A 160 10.66 -6.59 -15.63
N TYR A 161 11.18 -6.25 -16.82
CA TYR A 161 11.42 -4.89 -17.25
C TYR A 161 10.66 -4.65 -18.55
N PHE A 162 9.95 -3.54 -18.63
CA PHE A 162 9.21 -3.14 -19.81
C PHE A 162 9.67 -1.75 -20.25
N ASP A 163 10.04 -1.61 -21.51
CA ASP A 163 10.28 -0.33 -22.18
C ASP A 163 9.18 -0.16 -23.22
N ILE A 164 8.13 0.54 -22.85
CA ILE A 164 6.94 0.76 -23.68
C ILE A 164 7.13 2.09 -24.40
N LYS A 165 7.31 2.01 -25.72
CA LYS A 165 7.44 3.18 -26.60
C LYS A 165 6.14 3.39 -27.36
N GLY A 166 5.43 4.46 -27.03
CA GLY A 166 4.32 4.96 -27.84
C GLY A 166 4.81 5.94 -28.90
N GLU A 167 3.92 6.34 -29.77
CA GLU A 167 4.24 7.31 -30.84
C GLU A 167 4.62 8.69 -30.29
N TYR A 168 4.04 9.09 -29.16
CA TYR A 168 4.24 10.38 -28.51
C TYR A 168 4.70 10.29 -27.05
N THR A 169 4.47 9.16 -26.40
CA THR A 169 4.79 8.93 -24.97
C THR A 169 5.38 7.55 -24.78
N GLY A 170 6.24 7.39 -23.81
CA GLY A 170 6.80 6.09 -23.46
C GLY A 170 7.04 6.01 -21.96
N LEU A 171 6.94 4.82 -21.42
CA LEU A 171 7.24 4.54 -20.02
C LEU A 171 8.16 3.35 -19.88
N THR A 172 8.95 3.39 -18.82
CA THR A 172 9.75 2.27 -18.37
C THR A 172 9.11 1.73 -17.10
N SER A 173 8.95 0.42 -17.03
CA SER A 173 8.38 -0.23 -15.83
C SER A 173 9.30 -1.36 -15.37
N LYS A 174 9.54 -1.42 -14.05
CA LYS A 174 10.24 -2.51 -13.38
C LYS A 174 9.29 -3.20 -12.41
N ALA A 175 9.03 -4.48 -12.60
CA ALA A 175 8.23 -5.27 -11.67
C ALA A 175 9.13 -5.82 -10.56
N MET A 176 9.11 -5.16 -9.41
CA MET A 176 9.80 -5.62 -8.20
C MET A 176 8.96 -6.65 -7.48
N THR A 177 9.54 -7.79 -7.15
CA THR A 177 8.80 -8.91 -6.55
C THR A 177 9.52 -9.44 -5.32
N ALA A 178 8.75 -9.70 -4.26
CA ALA A 178 9.25 -10.30 -3.03
C ALA A 178 9.77 -11.74 -3.25
N PRO A 179 10.65 -12.25 -2.38
CA PRO A 179 11.23 -13.59 -2.52
C PRO A 179 10.21 -14.73 -2.61
N ASP A 180 9.06 -14.58 -1.98
CA ASP A 180 7.95 -15.55 -2.02
C ASP A 180 7.00 -15.36 -3.22
N GLY A 181 7.24 -14.35 -4.03
CA GLY A 181 6.44 -14.01 -5.21
C GLY A 181 5.07 -13.39 -4.93
N LYS A 182 4.71 -13.14 -3.66
CA LYS A 182 3.36 -12.68 -3.29
C LYS A 182 3.21 -11.17 -3.30
N ILE A 183 4.27 -10.43 -3.04
CA ILE A 183 4.23 -8.96 -3.08
C ILE A 183 4.88 -8.49 -4.37
N ARG A 184 4.13 -7.74 -5.16
CA ARG A 184 4.58 -7.19 -6.45
C ARG A 184 4.38 -5.68 -6.43
N ILE A 185 5.44 -4.96 -6.79
CA ILE A 185 5.45 -3.50 -6.85
C ILE A 185 6.05 -3.08 -8.18
N PRO A 186 5.23 -2.86 -9.20
CA PRO A 186 5.68 -2.22 -10.42
C PRO A 186 6.09 -0.76 -10.15
N LEU A 187 7.25 -0.37 -10.64
CA LEU A 187 7.77 1.00 -10.61
C LEU A 187 7.69 1.56 -12.02
N ASN A 188 6.98 2.65 -12.21
CA ASN A 188 6.83 3.29 -13.51
C ASN A 188 7.52 4.65 -13.53
N GLU A 189 8.29 4.87 -14.58
CA GLU A 189 9.01 6.10 -14.85
C GLU A 189 8.76 6.55 -16.29
N GLU A 190 8.59 7.84 -16.52
CA GLU A 190 8.46 8.39 -17.86
C GLU A 190 9.77 8.24 -18.64
N SER A 191 9.75 7.61 -19.82
CA SER A 191 10.93 7.37 -20.65
C SER A 191 11.20 8.45 -21.69
N ALA A 192 10.16 9.13 -22.16
CA ALA A 192 10.25 10.15 -23.20
C ALA A 192 10.33 11.58 -22.65
N LYS A 193 10.87 12.51 -23.44
CA LYS A 193 10.73 13.94 -23.19
C LYS A 193 9.33 14.37 -23.62
N GLY A 194 8.47 14.67 -22.67
CA GLY A 194 7.11 15.11 -22.91
C GLY A 194 6.20 14.67 -21.77
N SER A 195 5.00 15.23 -21.68
CA SER A 195 4.02 14.89 -20.66
C SER A 195 3.26 13.62 -21.05
N GLY A 196 3.61 12.49 -20.44
CA GLY A 196 2.84 11.26 -20.50
C GLY A 196 1.97 11.07 -19.27
N GLN A 197 1.33 9.89 -19.18
CA GLN A 197 0.43 9.55 -18.09
C GLN A 197 1.09 9.58 -16.71
N ILE A 198 2.39 9.25 -16.63
CA ILE A 198 3.13 9.24 -15.37
C ILE A 198 3.39 10.66 -14.90
N GLU A 199 3.80 11.53 -15.79
CA GLU A 199 4.04 12.94 -15.45
C GLU A 199 2.73 13.64 -15.07
N GLU A 200 1.62 13.34 -15.74
CA GLU A 200 0.30 13.83 -15.38
C GLU A 200 -0.09 13.40 -13.96
N PHE A 201 0.12 12.12 -13.62
CA PHE A 201 -0.10 11.62 -12.26
C PHE A 201 0.77 12.38 -11.25
N LEU A 202 2.07 12.50 -11.49
CA LEU A 202 3.01 13.16 -10.57
C LEU A 202 2.63 14.63 -10.32
N MET A 203 2.12 15.31 -11.33
CA MET A 203 1.63 16.68 -11.19
C MET A 203 0.33 16.77 -10.40
N GLN A 204 -0.66 15.92 -10.72
CA GLN A 204 -1.95 15.92 -10.04
C GLN A 204 -1.85 15.43 -8.60
N PHE A 205 -1.06 14.40 -8.39
CA PHE A 205 -0.80 13.81 -7.07
C PHE A 205 0.16 14.68 -6.23
N ASN A 206 0.88 15.61 -6.85
CA ASN A 206 1.90 16.43 -6.22
C ASN A 206 3.05 15.59 -5.62
N GLY A 207 3.59 14.65 -6.39
CA GLY A 207 4.72 13.82 -5.97
C GLY A 207 4.69 12.37 -6.46
N GLU A 208 5.65 11.59 -5.98
CA GLU A 208 5.70 10.15 -6.18
C GLU A 208 4.67 9.45 -5.28
N GLY A 209 4.07 8.37 -5.75
CA GLY A 209 3.09 7.66 -4.94
C GLY A 209 2.53 6.38 -5.56
N ILE A 210 1.61 5.75 -4.85
CA ILE A 210 0.86 4.59 -5.32
C ILE A 210 -0.19 5.09 -6.30
N GLN A 211 -0.01 4.73 -7.57
CA GLN A 211 -0.91 5.16 -8.64
C GLN A 211 -2.14 4.28 -8.74
N HIS A 212 -1.98 2.97 -8.60
CA HIS A 212 -3.12 2.05 -8.55
C HIS A 212 -2.82 0.80 -7.72
N VAL A 213 -3.90 0.15 -7.30
CA VAL A 213 -3.91 -1.15 -6.65
C VAL A 213 -4.66 -2.11 -7.57
N ALA A 214 -4.03 -3.23 -7.93
CA ALA A 214 -4.67 -4.29 -8.68
C ALA A 214 -5.08 -5.44 -7.77
N PHE A 215 -6.24 -6.01 -8.05
CA PHE A 215 -6.79 -7.14 -7.30
C PHE A 215 -6.87 -8.38 -8.19
N LEU A 216 -6.62 -9.53 -7.60
CA LEU A 216 -6.78 -10.83 -8.26
C LEU A 216 -8.23 -11.31 -8.13
N THR A 217 -8.79 -11.77 -9.24
CA THR A 217 -10.06 -12.50 -9.30
C THR A 217 -9.93 -13.69 -10.23
N ASP A 218 -10.74 -14.74 -10.04
CA ASP A 218 -10.82 -15.85 -10.98
C ASP A 218 -11.74 -15.58 -12.16
N ASP A 219 -12.67 -14.62 -12.00
CA ASP A 219 -13.61 -14.24 -13.05
C ASP A 219 -13.68 -12.70 -13.16
N LEU A 220 -13.13 -12.20 -14.25
CA LEU A 220 -13.09 -10.75 -14.50
C LEU A 220 -14.43 -10.21 -15.05
N ILE A 221 -15.31 -11.09 -15.53
CA ILE A 221 -16.53 -10.71 -16.26
C ILE A 221 -17.78 -10.90 -15.39
N ALA A 222 -17.65 -11.60 -14.27
CA ALA A 222 -18.77 -11.87 -13.35
C ALA A 222 -19.31 -10.63 -12.66
#